data_6005caf3e1c4fdef3419f278e6e1e94d
#
_entry.id   6005caf3e1c4fdef3419f278e6e1e94d
#
_cell.length_a   1.000
_cell.length_b   1.000
_cell.length_c   1.000
_cell.angle_alpha   90.00
_cell.angle_beta   90.00
_cell.angle_gamma   90.00
#
_symmetry.space_group_name_H-M   'P 1'
#
loop_
_entity.id
_entity.type
_entity.pdbx_description
1 polymer ?
#
loop_
_entity_poly.entity_id
_entity_poly.type
_entity_poly.pdbx_seq_one_letter_code
_entity_poly.pdbx_strand_id
1 'polypeptide(L)'
;MRVIDPNLDGITHINVYSGSRTELGRMLSNFCREEIYTKDGRFMSVEAYWFWLGVSPDCKERECMRDLFGYQAKAKGTYLREVYPGEQIEDFQDRIIRAIWYKAKRHADLFLPEYENLPLKHYYVNRNGSVRDVYGKYWWMIEAEEKMKKYIYEVKKHL
;
A
#
# COMPACT_ATOMS: atom_id res chain seq x y z
N MET A 1 2.78 -15.13 -22.35
CA MET A 1 2.33 -14.73 -21.01
C MET A 1 3.47 -14.94 -20.02
N ARG A 2 3.89 -13.88 -19.32
CA ARG A 2 4.95 -14.03 -18.31
C ARG A 2 4.34 -14.57 -17.02
N VAL A 3 4.90 -15.69 -16.54
CA VAL A 3 4.51 -16.26 -15.25
C VAL A 3 5.28 -15.54 -14.15
N ILE A 4 4.58 -15.06 -13.13
CA ILE A 4 5.21 -14.45 -11.96
C ILE A 4 5.66 -15.58 -11.03
N ASP A 5 6.96 -15.58 -10.69
CA ASP A 5 7.50 -16.51 -9.71
C ASP A 5 7.72 -15.79 -8.38
N PRO A 6 6.92 -16.10 -7.33
CA PRO A 6 7.06 -15.44 -6.04
C PRO A 6 8.42 -15.67 -5.37
N ASN A 7 9.12 -16.74 -5.74
CA ASN A 7 10.44 -17.02 -5.19
C ASN A 7 11.51 -16.05 -5.69
N LEU A 8 11.20 -15.30 -6.76
CA LEU A 8 12.09 -14.30 -7.33
C LEU A 8 11.80 -12.88 -6.84
N ASP A 9 10.88 -12.74 -5.88
CA ASP A 9 10.63 -11.46 -5.18
C ASP A 9 11.91 -11.04 -4.46
N GLY A 10 12.41 -9.85 -4.77
CA GLY A 10 13.68 -9.34 -4.28
C GLY A 10 14.85 -9.63 -5.22
N ILE A 11 14.65 -10.42 -6.27
CA ILE A 11 15.69 -10.81 -7.24
C ILE A 11 15.39 -10.23 -8.62
N THR A 12 14.20 -10.47 -9.16
CA THR A 12 13.80 -9.94 -10.47
C THR A 12 12.78 -8.80 -10.38
N HIS A 13 12.13 -8.67 -9.24
CA HIS A 13 11.09 -7.68 -8.99
C HIS A 13 10.93 -7.51 -7.48
N ILE A 14 10.14 -6.51 -7.08
CA ILE A 14 9.72 -6.34 -5.69
C ILE A 14 8.19 -6.45 -5.66
N ASN A 15 7.66 -7.37 -4.88
CA ASN A 15 6.22 -7.50 -4.71
C ASN A 15 5.74 -6.58 -3.59
N VAL A 16 4.90 -5.60 -3.91
CA VAL A 16 4.23 -4.73 -2.93
C VAL A 16 3.10 -5.56 -2.32
N TYR A 17 3.39 -6.17 -1.17
CA TYR A 17 2.51 -7.17 -0.57
C TYR A 17 2.92 -7.40 0.89
N SER A 18 1.94 -7.67 1.76
CA SER A 18 2.20 -7.93 3.18
C SER A 18 3.06 -9.17 3.41
N GLY A 19 3.00 -10.14 2.51
CA GLY A 19 3.82 -11.35 2.53
C GLY A 19 5.05 -11.29 1.64
N SER A 20 5.47 -10.11 1.20
CA SER A 20 6.67 -9.96 0.36
C SER A 20 7.91 -10.52 1.05
N ARG A 21 8.81 -11.07 0.27
CA ARG A 21 10.11 -11.54 0.74
C ARG A 21 11.05 -10.39 1.12
N THR A 22 10.73 -9.17 0.70
CA THR A 22 11.53 -7.99 1.00
C THR A 22 10.86 -7.11 2.04
N GLU A 23 11.65 -6.45 2.89
CA GLU A 23 11.10 -5.44 3.79
C GLU A 23 10.51 -4.28 3.02
N LEU A 24 11.11 -3.91 1.89
CA LEU A 24 10.60 -2.84 1.04
C LEU A 24 9.18 -3.14 0.58
N GLY A 25 8.94 -4.34 0.06
CA GLY A 25 7.60 -4.73 -0.41
C GLY A 25 6.57 -4.75 0.72
N ARG A 26 6.96 -5.23 1.89
CA ARG A 26 6.09 -5.24 3.06
C ARG A 26 5.78 -3.82 3.54
N MET A 27 6.78 -2.94 3.58
CA MET A 27 6.58 -1.54 3.98
C MET A 27 5.64 -0.80 3.03
N LEU A 28 5.77 -1.01 1.73
CA LEU A 28 4.92 -0.36 0.73
C LEU A 28 3.49 -0.91 0.73
N SER A 29 3.27 -2.10 1.29
CA SER A 29 1.93 -2.69 1.40
C SER A 29 1.00 -1.83 2.26
N ASN A 30 -0.23 -1.66 1.81
CA ASN A 30 -1.25 -0.94 2.56
C ASN A 30 -1.57 -1.60 3.91
N PHE A 31 -1.31 -2.91 4.04
CA PHE A 31 -1.54 -3.67 5.28
C PHE A 31 -0.53 -3.34 6.38
N CYS A 32 0.61 -2.76 6.03
CA CYS A 32 1.69 -2.50 6.98
C CYS A 32 1.18 -1.66 8.15
N ARG A 33 1.47 -2.15 9.37
CA ARG A 33 1.19 -1.36 10.58
C ARG A 33 2.23 -0.26 10.68
N GLU A 34 1.78 0.94 10.41
CA GLU A 34 2.64 2.12 10.56
C GLU A 34 1.78 3.34 10.75
N GLU A 35 2.06 4.11 11.79
CA GLU A 35 1.36 5.34 12.05
C GLU A 35 1.65 6.35 10.95
N ILE A 36 0.58 6.81 10.30
CA ILE A 36 0.66 7.83 9.26
C ILE A 36 -0.18 9.04 9.66
N TYR A 37 0.27 10.21 9.26
CA TYR A 37 -0.46 11.47 9.47
C TYR A 37 -0.88 12.00 8.11
N THR A 38 -2.19 12.19 7.97
CA THR A 38 -2.81 12.68 6.73
C THR A 38 -3.57 13.96 6.99
N LYS A 39 -4.06 14.59 5.94
CA LYS A 39 -4.94 15.77 6.11
C LYS A 39 -6.24 15.42 6.84
N ASP A 40 -6.60 14.14 6.89
CA ASP A 40 -7.79 13.66 7.59
C ASP A 40 -7.47 13.09 8.97
N GLY A 41 -6.23 13.24 9.41
CA GLY A 41 -5.78 12.84 10.72
C GLY A 41 -4.87 11.61 10.70
N ARG A 42 -4.72 11.01 11.88
CA ARG A 42 -3.82 9.88 12.13
C ARG A 42 -4.51 8.55 11.81
N PHE A 43 -3.76 7.64 11.18
CA PHE A 43 -4.17 6.25 10.91
C PHE A 43 -3.00 5.31 11.19
N MET A 44 -3.31 4.07 11.57
CA MET A 44 -2.27 3.05 11.84
C MET A 44 -1.92 2.21 10.60
N SER A 45 -2.54 2.47 9.46
CA SER A 45 -2.22 1.84 8.18
C SER A 45 -2.84 2.62 7.03
N VAL A 46 -2.30 2.44 5.84
CA VAL A 46 -2.92 2.98 4.62
C VAL A 46 -4.24 2.26 4.35
N GLU A 47 -4.32 0.96 4.67
CA GLU A 47 -5.56 0.17 4.53
C GLU A 47 -6.71 0.78 5.32
N ALA A 48 -6.45 1.17 6.57
CA ALA A 48 -7.45 1.81 7.41
C ALA A 48 -7.93 3.14 6.80
N TYR A 49 -7.00 3.93 6.29
CA TYR A 49 -7.33 5.21 5.64
C TYR A 49 -8.16 4.99 4.38
N TRP A 50 -7.78 3.99 3.58
CA TRP A 50 -8.49 3.61 2.35
C TRP A 50 -9.97 3.36 2.64
N PHE A 51 -10.26 2.52 3.63
CA PHE A 51 -11.65 2.21 3.99
C PHE A 51 -12.35 3.38 4.66
N TRP A 52 -11.66 4.11 5.54
CA TRP A 52 -12.21 5.29 6.19
C TRP A 52 -12.74 6.30 5.15
N LEU A 53 -12.00 6.49 4.08
CA LEU A 53 -12.40 7.39 2.99
C LEU A 53 -13.65 6.89 2.25
N GLY A 54 -13.92 5.58 2.26
CA GLY A 54 -15.09 5.00 1.60
C GLY A 54 -16.31 4.79 2.47
N VAL A 55 -16.19 5.11 3.77
CA VAL A 55 -17.31 4.98 4.74
C VAL A 55 -17.94 6.35 4.94
N SER A 56 -19.28 6.40 5.04
CA SER A 56 -20.02 7.65 5.28
C SER A 56 -19.55 8.33 6.57
N PRO A 57 -19.36 9.67 6.56
CA PRO A 57 -19.07 10.43 7.77
C PRO A 57 -20.14 10.29 8.86
N ASP A 58 -21.36 9.91 8.50
CA ASP A 58 -22.47 9.71 9.43
C ASP A 58 -22.33 8.42 10.22
N CYS A 59 -21.45 7.52 9.82
CA CYS A 59 -21.20 6.28 10.53
C CYS A 59 -20.36 6.54 11.78
N LYS A 60 -20.93 6.29 12.97
CA LYS A 60 -20.24 6.54 14.24
C LYS A 60 -19.03 5.64 14.42
N GLU A 61 -19.04 4.43 13.85
CA GLU A 61 -17.95 3.49 13.93
C GLU A 61 -16.79 3.80 12.99
N ARG A 62 -16.96 4.75 12.09
CA ARG A 62 -15.92 5.12 11.12
C ARG A 62 -14.59 5.44 11.79
N GLU A 63 -14.62 6.13 12.93
CA GLU A 63 -13.41 6.52 13.65
C GLU A 63 -12.65 5.34 14.24
N CYS A 64 -13.31 4.19 14.45
CA CYS A 64 -12.64 2.97 14.89
C CYS A 64 -11.62 2.46 13.87
N MET A 65 -11.76 2.85 12.60
CA MET A 65 -10.81 2.47 11.56
C MET A 65 -9.41 3.00 11.81
N ARG A 66 -9.28 4.12 12.51
CA ARG A 66 -7.98 4.80 12.69
C ARG A 66 -6.92 3.95 13.34
N ASP A 67 -7.29 3.00 14.19
CA ASP A 67 -6.35 2.16 14.94
C ASP A 67 -6.12 0.79 14.32
N LEU A 68 -6.73 0.50 13.17
CA LEU A 68 -6.70 -0.82 12.55
C LEU A 68 -5.62 -0.93 11.48
N PHE A 69 -5.19 -2.17 11.24
CA PHE A 69 -4.23 -2.50 10.19
C PHE A 69 -4.47 -3.93 9.70
N GLY A 70 -3.88 -4.30 8.56
CA GLY A 70 -3.93 -5.65 8.02
C GLY A 70 -5.36 -6.15 7.80
N TYR A 71 -5.58 -7.41 8.10
CA TYR A 71 -6.88 -8.06 7.89
C TYR A 71 -7.99 -7.47 8.75
N GLN A 72 -7.68 -6.94 9.93
CA GLN A 72 -8.68 -6.29 10.78
C GLN A 72 -9.23 -5.04 10.10
N ALA A 73 -8.34 -4.22 9.52
CA ALA A 73 -8.75 -3.04 8.77
C ALA A 73 -9.59 -3.42 7.56
N LYS A 74 -9.17 -4.44 6.81
CA LYS A 74 -9.89 -4.91 5.64
C LYS A 74 -11.28 -5.45 5.99
N ALA A 75 -11.38 -6.30 7.01
CA ALA A 75 -12.64 -6.91 7.41
C ALA A 75 -13.63 -5.88 7.93
N LYS A 76 -13.21 -5.03 8.87
CA LYS A 76 -14.06 -3.98 9.45
C LYS A 76 -14.43 -2.96 8.39
N GLY A 77 -13.46 -2.54 7.57
CA GLY A 77 -13.68 -1.55 6.52
C GLY A 77 -14.64 -2.05 5.45
N THR A 78 -14.51 -3.29 5.04
CA THR A 78 -15.43 -3.90 4.06
C THR A 78 -16.85 -3.89 4.59
N TYR A 79 -17.04 -4.30 5.85
CA TYR A 79 -18.34 -4.30 6.50
C TYR A 79 -18.94 -2.89 6.58
N LEU A 80 -18.17 -1.93 7.10
CA LEU A 80 -18.67 -0.55 7.27
C LEU A 80 -18.99 0.11 5.95
N ARG A 81 -18.17 -0.10 4.93
CA ARG A 81 -18.39 0.47 3.60
C ARG A 81 -19.64 -0.12 2.93
N GLU A 82 -19.94 -1.38 3.20
CA GLU A 82 -21.14 -2.03 2.68
C GLU A 82 -22.42 -1.51 3.34
N VAL A 83 -22.39 -1.34 4.66
CA VAL A 83 -23.56 -0.92 5.46
C VAL A 83 -23.73 0.60 5.43
N TYR A 84 -22.65 1.35 5.42
CA TYR A 84 -22.61 2.82 5.47
C TYR A 84 -21.74 3.36 4.34
N PRO A 85 -22.15 3.17 3.06
CA PRO A 85 -21.31 3.64 1.95
C PRO A 85 -21.19 5.16 1.96
N GLY A 86 -19.97 5.65 1.78
CA GLY A 86 -19.68 7.06 1.62
C GLY A 86 -19.81 7.48 0.16
N GLU A 87 -19.82 8.80 -0.06
CA GLU A 87 -19.76 9.35 -1.40
C GLU A 87 -18.38 9.14 -2.00
N GLN A 88 -18.32 9.00 -3.32
CA GLN A 88 -17.04 8.90 -4.01
C GLN A 88 -16.28 10.22 -3.86
N ILE A 89 -15.01 10.12 -3.40
CA ILE A 89 -14.15 11.26 -3.18
C ILE A 89 -13.32 11.48 -4.44
N GLU A 90 -13.38 12.68 -5.02
CA GLU A 90 -12.68 13.01 -6.26
C GLU A 90 -11.18 12.85 -6.16
N ASP A 91 -10.58 13.23 -5.03
CA ASP A 91 -9.14 13.17 -4.79
C ASP A 91 -8.70 11.92 -4.00
N PHE A 92 -9.49 10.84 -4.05
CA PHE A 92 -9.21 9.60 -3.31
C PHE A 92 -7.81 9.05 -3.61
N GLN A 93 -7.49 8.89 -4.89
CA GLN A 93 -6.20 8.34 -5.30
C GLN A 93 -5.04 9.20 -4.80
N ASP A 94 -5.19 10.52 -4.92
CA ASP A 94 -4.19 11.47 -4.48
C ASP A 94 -3.94 11.37 -2.97
N ARG A 95 -5.01 11.24 -2.18
CA ARG A 95 -4.88 11.08 -0.72
C ARG A 95 -4.15 9.79 -0.36
N ILE A 96 -4.45 8.69 -1.04
CA ILE A 96 -3.78 7.41 -0.80
C ILE A 96 -2.30 7.49 -1.19
N ILE A 97 -2.01 8.09 -2.35
CA ILE A 97 -0.62 8.26 -2.82
C ILE A 97 0.19 9.08 -1.79
N ARG A 98 -0.38 10.16 -1.28
CA ARG A 98 0.28 10.99 -0.25
C ARG A 98 0.56 10.21 1.03
N ALA A 99 -0.38 9.35 1.44
CA ALA A 99 -0.20 8.51 2.61
C ALA A 99 0.96 7.51 2.42
N ILE A 100 1.03 6.88 1.25
CA ILE A 100 2.12 5.97 0.92
C ILE A 100 3.45 6.71 0.87
N TRP A 101 3.45 7.90 0.27
CA TRP A 101 4.66 8.74 0.19
C TRP A 101 5.19 9.11 1.57
N TYR A 102 4.28 9.40 2.51
CA TYR A 102 4.65 9.67 3.90
C TYR A 102 5.46 8.50 4.50
N LYS A 103 5.02 7.25 4.27
CA LYS A 103 5.76 6.06 4.71
C LYS A 103 7.09 5.91 3.99
N ALA A 104 7.06 5.99 2.67
CA ALA A 104 8.23 5.73 1.83
C ALA A 104 9.39 6.65 2.18
N LYS A 105 9.12 7.93 2.41
CA LYS A 105 10.16 8.89 2.82
C LYS A 105 10.80 8.54 4.16
N ARG A 106 10.02 8.02 5.09
CA ARG A 106 10.50 7.64 6.42
C ARG A 106 11.34 6.36 6.40
N HIS A 107 11.21 5.58 5.33
CA HIS A 107 11.89 4.30 5.17
C HIS A 107 12.78 4.27 3.94
N ALA A 108 13.42 5.39 3.65
CA ALA A 108 14.34 5.49 2.51
C ALA A 108 15.48 4.46 2.60
N ASP A 109 15.85 4.05 3.81
CA ASP A 109 16.87 3.04 4.08
C ASP A 109 16.50 1.63 3.56
N LEU A 110 15.20 1.35 3.37
CA LEU A 110 14.74 0.07 2.83
C LEU A 110 14.91 -0.04 1.32
N PHE A 111 15.18 1.07 0.64
CA PHE A 111 15.45 1.11 -0.80
C PHE A 111 16.91 0.76 -1.02
N LEU A 112 17.23 -0.54 -0.99
CA LEU A 112 18.60 -1.03 -1.08
C LEU A 112 19.17 -0.84 -2.49
N PRO A 113 20.51 -0.72 -2.64
CA PRO A 113 21.13 -0.53 -3.96
C PRO A 113 20.73 -1.60 -4.97
N GLU A 114 20.61 -2.85 -4.56
CA GLU A 114 20.25 -3.97 -5.43
C GLU A 114 18.82 -3.90 -5.96
N TYR A 115 17.96 -3.06 -5.37
CA TYR A 115 16.57 -2.94 -5.79
C TYR A 115 16.34 -1.82 -6.82
N GLU A 116 17.34 -1.01 -7.09
CA GLU A 116 17.16 0.21 -7.91
C GLU A 116 16.52 -0.09 -9.27
N ASN A 117 16.96 -1.15 -9.93
CA ASN A 117 16.51 -1.50 -11.28
C ASN A 117 15.42 -2.59 -11.29
N LEU A 118 14.91 -2.99 -10.13
CA LEU A 118 13.86 -3.99 -10.04
C LEU A 118 12.49 -3.32 -10.14
N PRO A 119 11.60 -3.79 -11.04
CA PRO A 119 10.26 -3.22 -11.10
C PRO A 119 9.44 -3.62 -9.89
N LEU A 120 8.50 -2.76 -9.51
CA LEU A 120 7.50 -3.08 -8.51
C LEU A 120 6.37 -3.85 -9.17
N LYS A 121 5.91 -4.91 -8.49
CA LYS A 121 4.74 -5.70 -8.88
C LYS A 121 3.76 -5.71 -7.72
N HIS A 122 2.55 -6.17 -7.99
CA HIS A 122 1.52 -6.25 -6.96
C HIS A 122 0.68 -7.49 -7.22
N TYR A 123 0.93 -8.54 -6.44
CA TYR A 123 0.22 -9.81 -6.56
C TYR A 123 0.10 -10.46 -5.18
N TYR A 124 -0.93 -11.29 -5.04
CA TYR A 124 -1.14 -12.08 -3.83
C TYR A 124 -0.68 -13.51 -4.07
N VAL A 125 -0.16 -14.14 -3.03
CA VAL A 125 0.24 -15.55 -3.07
C VAL A 125 -0.75 -16.34 -2.23
N ASN A 126 -1.49 -17.24 -2.86
CA ASN A 126 -2.48 -18.08 -2.19
C ASN A 126 -1.78 -19.21 -1.41
N ARG A 127 -2.52 -19.86 -0.51
CA ARG A 127 -1.97 -20.96 0.30
C ARG A 127 -1.40 -22.11 -0.54
N ASN A 128 -1.97 -22.36 -1.70
CA ASN A 128 -1.49 -23.41 -2.61
C ASN A 128 -0.30 -22.96 -3.47
N GLY A 129 0.23 -21.75 -3.23
CA GLY A 129 1.35 -21.20 -3.98
C GLY A 129 0.98 -20.50 -5.28
N SER A 130 -0.31 -20.53 -5.68
CA SER A 130 -0.74 -19.83 -6.89
C SER A 130 -0.71 -18.32 -6.69
N VAL A 131 -0.52 -17.59 -7.79
CA VAL A 131 -0.38 -16.13 -7.80
C VAL A 131 -1.65 -15.51 -8.36
N ARG A 132 -2.13 -14.48 -7.68
CA ARG A 132 -3.22 -13.64 -8.16
C ARG A 132 -2.66 -12.24 -8.43
N ASP A 133 -2.46 -11.92 -9.69
CA ASP A 133 -1.98 -10.60 -10.10
C ASP A 133 -3.11 -9.58 -9.99
N VAL A 134 -2.87 -8.52 -9.21
CA VAL A 134 -3.85 -7.45 -8.99
C VAL A 134 -3.35 -6.10 -9.49
N TYR A 135 -2.23 -6.09 -10.22
CA TYR A 135 -1.68 -4.85 -10.77
C TYR A 135 -2.71 -4.07 -11.61
N GLY A 136 -3.44 -4.77 -12.48
CA GLY A 136 -4.40 -4.10 -13.36
C GLY A 136 -5.48 -3.30 -12.62
N LYS A 137 -5.84 -3.72 -11.42
CA LYS A 137 -6.82 -3.04 -10.58
C LYS A 137 -6.24 -1.82 -9.86
N TYR A 138 -4.96 -1.87 -9.48
CA TYR A 138 -4.32 -0.85 -8.66
C TYR A 138 -3.12 -0.20 -9.35
N TRP A 139 -3.10 -0.21 -10.67
CA TRP A 139 -1.97 0.28 -11.47
C TRP A 139 -1.53 1.71 -11.10
N TRP A 140 -2.49 2.58 -10.80
CA TRP A 140 -2.22 3.98 -10.46
C TRP A 140 -1.37 4.10 -9.19
N MET A 141 -1.59 3.20 -8.24
CA MET A 141 -0.86 3.15 -6.97
C MET A 141 0.58 2.67 -7.20
N ILE A 142 0.74 1.61 -7.97
CA ILE A 142 2.06 1.04 -8.26
C ILE A 142 2.89 1.99 -9.12
N GLU A 143 2.30 2.68 -10.10
CA GLU A 143 2.99 3.69 -10.87
C GLU A 143 3.48 4.85 -9.99
N ALA A 144 2.65 5.29 -9.03
CA ALA A 144 3.05 6.31 -8.09
C ALA A 144 4.22 5.83 -7.22
N GLU A 145 4.18 4.59 -6.76
CA GLU A 145 5.25 4.00 -5.97
C GLU A 145 6.55 3.87 -6.77
N GLU A 146 6.47 3.57 -8.07
CA GLU A 146 7.63 3.57 -8.96
C GLU A 146 8.27 4.97 -9.05
N LYS A 147 7.46 6.01 -9.13
CA LYS A 147 7.96 7.40 -9.12
C LYS A 147 8.62 7.75 -7.79
N MET A 148 8.03 7.32 -6.68
CA MET A 148 8.62 7.50 -5.34
C MET A 148 9.98 6.83 -5.25
N LYS A 149 10.07 5.59 -5.72
CA LYS A 149 11.30 4.80 -5.75
C LYS A 149 12.38 5.54 -6.53
N LYS A 150 12.04 5.98 -7.74
CA LYS A 150 12.98 6.73 -8.59
C LYS A 150 13.48 7.99 -7.88
N TYR A 151 12.58 8.75 -7.27
CA TYR A 151 12.94 9.97 -6.54
C TYR A 151 13.89 9.66 -5.39
N ILE A 152 13.61 8.63 -4.60
CA ILE A 152 14.44 8.27 -3.44
C ILE A 152 15.86 7.91 -3.88
N TYR A 153 16.01 7.12 -4.95
CA TYR A 153 17.34 6.77 -5.46
C TYR A 153 18.08 7.98 -6.02
N GLU A 154 17.37 8.89 -6.70
CA GLU A 154 17.98 10.13 -7.19
C GLU A 154 18.50 11.01 -6.05
N VAL A 155 17.71 11.16 -4.98
CA VAL A 155 18.13 11.93 -3.79
C VAL A 155 19.38 11.31 -3.16
N LYS A 156 19.43 9.97 -3.03
CA LYS A 156 20.57 9.27 -2.44
C LYS A 156 21.85 9.50 -3.22
N LYS A 157 21.78 9.67 -4.55
CA LYS A 157 22.96 9.89 -5.39
C LYS A 157 23.60 11.26 -5.18
N HIS A 158 22.86 12.19 -4.58
CA HIS A 158 23.31 13.57 -4.36
C HIS A 158 23.61 13.88 -2.89
N LEU A 159 23.62 12.87 -2.04
CA LEU A 159 24.00 13.01 -0.63
C LEU A 159 25.50 12.90 -0.41
#